data_daf7aeb7672cdd57621f7c953448aa36
#
_entry.id   daf7aeb7672cdd57621f7c953448aa36
#
_cell.length_a   1.000
_cell.length_b   1.000
_cell.length_c   1.000
_cell.angle_alpha   90.00
_cell.angle_beta   90.00
_cell.angle_gamma   90.00
#
_symmetry.space_group_name_H-M   'P 1'
#
loop_
_entity.id
_entity.type
_entity.pdbx_description
1 polymer ?
#
loop_
_entity_poly.entity_id
_entity_poly.type
_entity_poly.pdbx_seq_one_letter_code
_entity_poly.pdbx_strand_id
1 'polypeptide(L)'
;MAKESLKDKEKNSEKKMAGEPRKDNTFTAILKFVPLVAFIVMVVVFRLDLLAAAPIAAFLAACVYMFLRRANFTEAIKPGVKAARKIVMIFFILMFTYGLAECFMAAGVGAALIRICMAGGMTGRSVAPVALFVTALLSFSIGSSWGAFAASAPIFLWLSYIVGGDPVLTVCAVAGGACFGDNTSFISGNVALASELQGVSVQARVRNHMLWAILCLAISMVVFYLVGLGLGLSNVRGDLSTAMTKIPAEVVDNLAVTRPSAAKLLTQVRDGVPVYLVLPIFVVIVMSLFKMNTLLCLGAGMVSSLLLGTIAGTVGFNEWLNDLILKGYSDAGNWTVIMMLWIAAFGGIMDAMGVFDPLAKLAVKASKNSNMLMGWCGVLAFVGNMALADESAQAVTLSPVLRDIANDNLEITNPEDREKFGIRLSLLTTTMGVYGSEMVPWHCYPVFFASIATAVYPLMNFTPYDIISRNYMSFITVGSLLILTFTGLGILKGFRLPKNVPLKKKDKLSPKEESAR
;
A
#
# COMPACT_ATOMS: atom_id res chain seq x y z
N MET A 1 -13.80 -27.56 -22.60
CA MET A 1 -13.82 -27.37 -24.08
C MET A 1 -14.50 -26.08 -24.53
N ALA A 2 -15.80 -25.79 -24.28
CA ALA A 2 -16.42 -24.55 -24.79
C ALA A 2 -15.85 -23.25 -24.15
N LYS A 3 -15.53 -23.22 -22.85
CA LYS A 3 -14.93 -22.06 -22.16
C LYS A 3 -13.45 -21.82 -22.54
N GLU A 4 -12.70 -22.87 -22.87
CA GLU A 4 -11.32 -22.76 -23.37
C GLU A 4 -11.29 -22.21 -24.80
N SER A 5 -12.19 -22.68 -25.66
CA SER A 5 -12.35 -22.21 -27.04
C SER A 5 -12.76 -20.72 -27.12
N LEU A 6 -13.55 -20.23 -26.16
CA LEU A 6 -13.91 -18.80 -26.07
C LEU A 6 -12.73 -17.94 -25.61
N LYS A 7 -11.94 -18.39 -24.62
CA LYS A 7 -10.73 -17.69 -24.18
C LYS A 7 -9.65 -17.64 -25.28
N ASP A 8 -9.49 -18.71 -26.04
CA ASP A 8 -8.56 -18.75 -27.16
C ASP A 8 -9.03 -17.90 -28.35
N LYS A 9 -10.34 -17.81 -28.59
CA LYS A 9 -10.91 -16.89 -29.59
C LYS A 9 -10.78 -15.43 -29.18
N GLU A 10 -11.02 -15.09 -27.90
CA GLU A 10 -10.77 -13.74 -27.39
C GLU A 10 -9.28 -13.37 -27.47
N LYS A 11 -8.38 -14.27 -27.07
CA LYS A 11 -6.92 -14.06 -27.13
C LYS A 11 -6.40 -13.92 -28.58
N ASN A 12 -6.98 -14.66 -29.52
CA ASN A 12 -6.65 -14.55 -30.96
C ASN A 12 -7.30 -13.31 -31.61
N SER A 13 -8.47 -12.87 -31.17
CA SER A 13 -9.07 -11.62 -31.63
C SER A 13 -8.32 -10.39 -31.07
N GLU A 14 -7.87 -10.45 -29.83
CA GLU A 14 -7.01 -9.42 -29.23
C GLU A 14 -5.65 -9.31 -29.95
N LYS A 15 -5.05 -10.45 -30.36
CA LYS A 15 -3.81 -10.46 -31.18
C LYS A 15 -4.00 -9.94 -32.60
N LYS A 16 -5.17 -10.13 -33.22
CA LYS A 16 -5.45 -9.65 -34.59
C LYS A 16 -5.78 -8.16 -34.67
N MET A 17 -6.23 -7.54 -33.56
CA MET A 17 -6.59 -6.12 -33.52
C MET A 17 -5.41 -5.21 -33.16
N ALA A 18 -4.34 -5.72 -32.54
CA ALA A 18 -3.13 -4.95 -32.31
C ALA A 18 -2.26 -5.01 -33.58
N GLY A 19 -2.08 -3.89 -34.25
CA GLY A 19 -1.13 -3.78 -35.38
C GLY A 19 0.26 -4.28 -34.98
N GLU A 20 1.02 -4.82 -35.90
CA GLU A 20 2.38 -5.31 -35.63
C GLU A 20 3.19 -4.23 -34.90
N PRO A 21 3.77 -4.53 -33.72
CA PRO A 21 4.53 -3.56 -32.97
C PRO A 21 5.74 -3.09 -33.80
N ARG A 22 6.04 -1.79 -33.73
CA ARG A 22 7.28 -1.28 -34.32
C ARG A 22 8.46 -2.01 -33.66
N LYS A 23 9.47 -2.39 -34.44
CA LYS A 23 10.70 -3.02 -33.90
C LYS A 23 11.28 -2.14 -32.79
N ASP A 24 11.59 -2.76 -31.64
CA ASP A 24 12.23 -2.07 -30.53
C ASP A 24 13.62 -1.57 -30.95
N ASN A 25 13.75 -0.27 -31.07
CA ASN A 25 15.02 0.43 -31.21
C ASN A 25 15.22 1.39 -30.02
N THR A 26 16.37 2.00 -29.89
CA THR A 26 16.68 2.91 -28.80
C THR A 26 15.67 4.06 -28.69
N PHE A 27 15.20 4.58 -29.82
CA PHE A 27 14.19 5.65 -29.85
C PHE A 27 12.84 5.18 -29.31
N THR A 28 12.34 4.04 -29.74
CA THR A 28 11.06 3.49 -29.25
C THR A 28 11.14 3.11 -27.78
N ALA A 29 12.29 2.63 -27.31
CA ALA A 29 12.53 2.34 -25.90
C ALA A 29 12.46 3.63 -25.03
N ILE A 30 13.11 4.72 -25.47
CA ILE A 30 13.04 6.02 -24.77
C ILE A 30 11.60 6.55 -24.79
N LEU A 31 10.93 6.47 -25.94
CA LEU A 31 9.57 7.00 -26.10
C LEU A 31 8.56 6.35 -25.13
N LYS A 32 8.74 5.06 -24.79
CA LYS A 32 7.91 4.37 -23.81
C LYS A 32 7.95 5.02 -22.41
N PHE A 33 9.07 5.68 -22.04
CA PHE A 33 9.23 6.33 -20.75
C PHE A 33 8.73 7.78 -20.71
N VAL A 34 8.53 8.41 -21.87
CA VAL A 34 8.13 9.83 -21.94
C VAL A 34 6.89 10.12 -21.10
N PRO A 35 5.79 9.33 -21.14
CA PRO A 35 4.61 9.61 -20.32
C PRO A 35 4.89 9.53 -18.82
N LEU A 36 5.73 8.57 -18.39
CA LEU A 36 6.10 8.43 -16.97
C LEU A 36 6.95 9.61 -16.50
N VAL A 37 7.95 10.00 -17.29
CA VAL A 37 8.80 11.16 -16.96
C VAL A 37 7.96 12.44 -16.93
N ALA A 38 7.09 12.64 -17.92
CA ALA A 38 6.17 13.78 -17.95
C ALA A 38 5.25 13.81 -16.72
N PHE A 39 4.71 12.67 -16.30
CA PHE A 39 3.90 12.56 -15.10
C PHE A 39 4.68 12.95 -13.84
N ILE A 40 5.89 12.40 -13.67
CA ILE A 40 6.79 12.76 -12.55
C ILE A 40 7.09 14.27 -12.55
N VAL A 41 7.43 14.85 -13.69
CA VAL A 41 7.71 16.28 -13.81
C VAL A 41 6.48 17.11 -13.46
N MET A 42 5.29 16.76 -13.94
CA MET A 42 4.05 17.45 -13.59
C MET A 42 3.80 17.45 -12.08
N VAL A 43 3.96 16.30 -11.42
CA VAL A 43 3.65 16.16 -9.99
C VAL A 43 4.77 16.74 -9.11
N VAL A 44 6.04 16.46 -9.40
CA VAL A 44 7.16 16.82 -8.52
C VAL A 44 7.68 18.24 -8.78
N VAL A 45 7.85 18.61 -10.06
CA VAL A 45 8.44 19.91 -10.42
C VAL A 45 7.36 20.99 -10.47
N PHE A 46 6.26 20.74 -11.19
CA PHE A 46 5.17 21.71 -11.32
C PHE A 46 4.16 21.67 -10.18
N ARG A 47 4.26 20.66 -9.29
CA ARG A 47 3.33 20.44 -8.16
C ARG A 47 1.87 20.46 -8.57
N LEU A 48 1.57 19.95 -9.77
CA LEU A 48 0.20 19.83 -10.23
C LEU A 48 -0.55 18.83 -9.34
N ASP A 49 -1.83 19.12 -9.11
CA ASP A 49 -2.73 18.19 -8.45
C ASP A 49 -2.81 16.88 -9.24
N LEU A 50 -2.79 15.75 -8.53
CA LEU A 50 -2.82 14.41 -9.13
C LEU A 50 -4.07 14.18 -9.96
N LEU A 51 -5.20 14.78 -9.57
CA LEU A 51 -6.45 14.70 -10.31
C LEU A 51 -6.35 15.32 -11.70
N ALA A 52 -5.50 16.34 -11.88
CA ALA A 52 -5.21 16.94 -13.18
C ALA A 52 -4.07 16.21 -13.91
N ALA A 53 -3.00 15.86 -13.19
CA ALA A 53 -1.81 15.26 -13.79
C ALA A 53 -2.06 13.85 -14.35
N ALA A 54 -2.86 13.02 -13.65
CA ALA A 54 -3.11 11.64 -14.05
C ALA A 54 -3.88 11.50 -15.39
N PRO A 55 -4.98 12.25 -15.65
CA PRO A 55 -5.61 12.26 -16.98
C PRO A 55 -4.66 12.68 -18.09
N ILE A 56 -3.88 13.76 -17.88
CA ILE A 56 -2.92 14.26 -18.88
C ILE A 56 -1.88 13.17 -19.19
N ALA A 57 -1.33 12.53 -18.17
CA ALA A 57 -0.37 11.45 -18.34
C ALA A 57 -0.97 10.24 -19.07
N ALA A 58 -2.22 9.86 -18.74
CA ALA A 58 -2.94 8.78 -19.41
C ALA A 58 -3.18 9.09 -20.90
N PHE A 59 -3.56 10.32 -21.22
CA PHE A 59 -3.71 10.78 -22.61
C PHE A 59 -2.38 10.74 -23.35
N LEU A 60 -1.29 11.24 -22.75
CA LEU A 60 0.05 11.19 -23.35
C LEU A 60 0.49 9.75 -23.57
N ALA A 61 0.24 8.85 -22.61
CA ALA A 61 0.53 7.43 -22.75
C ALA A 61 -0.28 6.78 -23.90
N ALA A 62 -1.57 7.13 -24.04
CA ALA A 62 -2.39 6.67 -25.17
C ALA A 62 -1.84 7.16 -26.52
N CYS A 63 -1.40 8.41 -26.63
CA CYS A 63 -0.77 8.94 -27.84
C CYS A 63 0.52 8.17 -28.21
N VAL A 64 1.37 7.92 -27.20
CA VAL A 64 2.59 7.11 -27.41
C VAL A 64 2.24 5.68 -27.80
N TYR A 65 1.25 5.08 -27.16
CA TYR A 65 0.77 3.73 -27.51
C TYR A 65 0.29 3.66 -28.97
N MET A 66 -0.53 4.64 -29.41
CA MET A 66 -1.00 4.73 -30.80
C MET A 66 0.17 4.78 -31.79
N PHE A 67 1.19 5.58 -31.49
CA PHE A 67 2.37 5.69 -32.33
C PHE A 67 3.19 4.39 -32.38
N LEU A 68 3.38 3.71 -31.23
CA LEU A 68 4.17 2.49 -31.13
C LEU A 68 3.48 1.27 -31.74
N ARG A 69 2.16 1.15 -31.57
CA ARG A 69 1.36 -0.02 -31.99
C ARG A 69 0.57 0.23 -33.26
N ARG A 70 0.66 1.42 -33.86
CA ARG A 70 -0.17 1.84 -35.02
C ARG A 70 -1.66 1.61 -34.79
N ALA A 71 -2.09 1.79 -33.53
CA ALA A 71 -3.46 1.59 -33.07
C ALA A 71 -4.26 2.89 -33.14
N ASN A 72 -5.58 2.79 -33.15
CA ASN A 72 -6.44 3.96 -32.96
C ASN A 72 -6.59 4.31 -31.47
N PHE A 73 -7.18 5.47 -31.17
CA PHE A 73 -7.34 5.94 -29.79
C PHE A 73 -8.21 5.00 -28.94
N THR A 74 -9.27 4.45 -29.52
CA THR A 74 -10.16 3.50 -28.82
C THR A 74 -9.41 2.24 -28.39
N GLU A 75 -8.49 1.76 -29.20
CA GLU A 75 -7.63 0.61 -28.87
C GLU A 75 -6.59 0.97 -27.83
N ALA A 76 -6.01 2.17 -27.93
CA ALA A 76 -4.98 2.64 -27.00
C ALA A 76 -5.51 2.81 -25.56
N ILE A 77 -6.78 3.19 -25.38
CA ILE A 77 -7.36 3.38 -24.06
C ILE A 77 -7.90 2.09 -23.42
N LYS A 78 -8.17 1.03 -24.20
CA LYS A 78 -8.70 -0.24 -23.68
C LYS A 78 -7.88 -0.85 -22.52
N PRO A 79 -6.54 -0.94 -22.59
CA PRO A 79 -5.74 -1.43 -21.47
C PRO A 79 -5.93 -0.60 -20.19
N GLY A 80 -6.02 0.71 -20.32
CA GLY A 80 -6.29 1.63 -19.22
C GLY A 80 -7.66 1.37 -18.57
N VAL A 81 -8.72 1.26 -19.38
CA VAL A 81 -10.07 0.93 -18.88
C VAL A 81 -10.08 -0.44 -18.18
N LYS A 82 -9.37 -1.43 -18.75
CA LYS A 82 -9.25 -2.76 -18.13
C LYS A 82 -8.56 -2.69 -16.76
N ALA A 83 -7.51 -1.90 -16.63
CA ALA A 83 -6.82 -1.68 -15.35
C ALA A 83 -7.71 -0.91 -14.35
N ALA A 84 -8.38 0.16 -14.78
CA ALA A 84 -9.28 0.95 -13.94
C ALA A 84 -10.45 0.13 -13.37
N ARG A 85 -10.92 -0.92 -14.06
CA ARG A 85 -11.98 -1.81 -13.54
C ARG A 85 -11.59 -2.49 -12.21
N LYS A 86 -10.30 -2.69 -11.93
CA LYS A 86 -9.81 -3.28 -10.68
C LYS A 86 -10.06 -2.36 -9.49
N ILE A 87 -10.07 -1.04 -9.71
CA ILE A 87 -10.30 -0.01 -8.68
C ILE A 87 -11.72 -0.10 -8.11
N VAL A 88 -12.67 -0.69 -8.82
CA VAL A 88 -14.06 -0.86 -8.32
C VAL A 88 -14.10 -1.66 -7.01
N MET A 89 -13.29 -2.72 -6.87
CA MET A 89 -13.22 -3.48 -5.61
C MET A 89 -12.60 -2.64 -4.49
N ILE A 90 -11.57 -1.85 -4.80
CA ILE A 90 -10.96 -0.93 -3.85
C ILE A 90 -11.97 0.12 -3.40
N PHE A 91 -12.82 0.62 -4.31
CA PHE A 91 -13.90 1.56 -3.96
C PHE A 91 -14.90 0.96 -2.95
N PHE A 92 -15.31 -0.30 -3.09
CA PHE A 92 -16.15 -0.95 -2.08
C PHE A 92 -15.44 -1.08 -0.73
N ILE A 93 -14.16 -1.41 -0.73
CA ILE A 93 -13.36 -1.44 0.51
C ILE A 93 -13.29 -0.04 1.13
N LEU A 94 -13.09 1.00 0.33
CA LEU A 94 -13.10 2.40 0.77
C LEU A 94 -14.43 2.76 1.46
N MET A 95 -15.57 2.45 0.85
CA MET A 95 -16.88 2.73 1.44
C MET A 95 -17.01 2.13 2.84
N PHE A 96 -16.72 0.83 2.98
CA PHE A 96 -16.78 0.15 4.27
C PHE A 96 -15.75 0.70 5.27
N THR A 97 -14.59 1.12 4.78
CA THR A 97 -13.50 1.69 5.57
C THR A 97 -13.88 3.04 6.17
N TYR A 98 -14.42 3.94 5.36
CA TYR A 98 -14.91 5.25 5.84
C TYR A 98 -16.11 5.08 6.78
N GLY A 99 -17.05 4.18 6.45
CA GLY A 99 -18.17 3.87 7.33
C GLY A 99 -17.70 3.31 8.69
N LEU A 100 -16.71 2.41 8.71
CA LEU A 100 -16.13 1.89 9.94
C LEU A 100 -15.47 3.00 10.77
N ALA A 101 -14.72 3.91 10.13
CA ALA A 101 -14.06 5.02 10.82
C ALA A 101 -15.07 5.93 11.51
N GLU A 102 -16.16 6.33 10.82
CA GLU A 102 -17.26 7.11 11.39
C GLU A 102 -17.93 6.38 12.56
N CYS A 103 -18.24 5.08 12.39
CA CYS A 103 -18.82 4.26 13.44
C CYS A 103 -17.90 4.14 14.66
N PHE A 104 -16.60 3.94 14.48
CA PHE A 104 -15.65 3.79 15.59
C PHE A 104 -15.47 5.10 16.35
N MET A 105 -15.49 6.24 15.68
CA MET A 105 -15.45 7.55 16.34
C MET A 105 -16.71 7.80 17.16
N ALA A 106 -17.90 7.57 16.60
CA ALA A 106 -19.16 7.94 17.24
C ALA A 106 -19.63 6.93 18.31
N ALA A 107 -19.42 5.63 18.09
CA ALA A 107 -19.89 4.59 19.02
C ALA A 107 -19.08 4.46 20.31
N GLY A 108 -17.93 5.16 20.41
CA GLY A 108 -17.09 5.14 21.62
C GLY A 108 -15.92 4.16 21.57
N VAL A 109 -15.74 3.44 20.46
CA VAL A 109 -14.61 2.51 20.25
C VAL A 109 -13.28 3.25 20.34
N GLY A 110 -13.16 4.36 19.60
CA GLY A 110 -11.97 5.21 19.61
C GLY A 110 -11.70 5.81 21.00
N ALA A 111 -12.75 6.32 21.66
CA ALA A 111 -12.62 6.90 22.99
C ALA A 111 -12.18 5.87 24.05
N ALA A 112 -12.73 4.65 24.01
CA ALA A 112 -12.31 3.58 24.92
C ALA A 112 -10.83 3.23 24.73
N LEU A 113 -10.36 3.12 23.50
CA LEU A 113 -8.95 2.81 23.22
C LEU A 113 -8.02 3.95 23.62
N ILE A 114 -8.38 5.21 23.35
CA ILE A 114 -7.62 6.40 23.79
C ILE A 114 -7.47 6.38 25.30
N ARG A 115 -8.54 6.12 26.05
CA ARG A 115 -8.49 6.06 27.52
C ARG A 115 -7.62 4.93 28.05
N ILE A 116 -7.65 3.75 27.43
CA ILE A 116 -6.75 2.64 27.75
C ILE A 116 -5.29 3.05 27.54
N CYS A 117 -4.97 3.66 26.42
CA CYS A 117 -3.62 4.14 26.11
C CYS A 117 -3.15 5.21 27.11
N MET A 118 -4.03 6.15 27.47
CA MET A 118 -3.75 7.19 28.47
C MET A 118 -3.49 6.59 29.86
N ALA A 119 -4.30 5.61 30.26
CA ALA A 119 -4.09 4.89 31.52
C ALA A 119 -2.74 4.14 31.53
N GLY A 120 -2.28 3.67 30.37
CA GLY A 120 -0.95 3.09 30.16
C GLY A 120 0.20 4.09 30.22
N GLY A 121 -0.07 5.38 30.42
CA GLY A 121 0.96 6.44 30.56
C GLY A 121 1.53 6.92 29.23
N MET A 122 0.71 6.98 28.18
CA MET A 122 1.10 7.49 26.86
C MET A 122 1.61 8.92 26.92
N THR A 123 2.65 9.21 26.13
CA THR A 123 3.31 10.53 26.05
C THR A 123 3.41 10.97 24.59
N GLY A 124 3.68 12.25 24.33
CA GLY A 124 3.90 12.77 22.99
C GLY A 124 5.01 12.04 22.22
N ARG A 125 6.05 11.55 22.93
CA ARG A 125 7.15 10.78 22.29
C ARG A 125 6.78 9.34 22.00
N SER A 126 5.91 8.73 22.80
CA SER A 126 5.59 7.29 22.68
C SER A 126 4.41 7.02 21.75
N VAL A 127 3.60 8.02 21.40
CA VAL A 127 2.39 7.81 20.61
C VAL A 127 2.69 7.26 19.22
N ALA A 128 3.68 7.79 18.50
CA ALA A 128 4.02 7.32 17.16
C ALA A 128 4.58 5.88 17.16
N PRO A 129 5.59 5.50 17.97
CA PRO A 129 6.05 4.11 18.02
C PRO A 129 4.97 3.12 18.48
N VAL A 130 4.08 3.52 19.39
CA VAL A 130 2.95 2.66 19.82
C VAL A 130 1.91 2.56 18.71
N ALA A 131 1.61 3.64 18.01
CA ALA A 131 0.73 3.63 16.84
C ALA A 131 1.25 2.69 15.75
N LEU A 132 2.55 2.74 15.44
CA LEU A 132 3.21 1.81 14.52
C LEU A 132 2.98 0.35 14.96
N PHE A 133 3.26 0.04 16.22
CA PHE A 133 3.17 -1.32 16.74
C PHE A 133 1.73 -1.86 16.75
N VAL A 134 0.79 -1.10 17.28
CA VAL A 134 -0.62 -1.51 17.37
C VAL A 134 -1.22 -1.66 15.98
N THR A 135 -0.94 -0.72 15.07
CA THR A 135 -1.42 -0.81 13.69
C THR A 135 -0.78 -1.99 12.96
N ALA A 136 0.50 -2.30 13.22
CA ALA A 136 1.17 -3.48 12.65
C ALA A 136 0.52 -4.80 13.11
N LEU A 137 0.18 -4.92 14.39
CA LEU A 137 -0.55 -6.09 14.90
C LEU A 137 -1.94 -6.20 14.29
N LEU A 138 -2.66 -5.10 14.18
CA LEU A 138 -3.98 -5.07 13.56
C LEU A 138 -3.90 -5.46 12.08
N SER A 139 -2.97 -4.87 11.34
CA SER A 139 -2.74 -5.18 9.93
C SER A 139 -2.32 -6.64 9.72
N PHE A 140 -1.45 -7.17 10.56
CA PHE A 140 -1.05 -8.58 10.51
C PHE A 140 -2.26 -9.50 10.71
N SER A 141 -3.17 -9.12 11.61
CA SER A 141 -4.39 -9.89 11.89
C SER A 141 -5.42 -9.78 10.76
N ILE A 142 -5.56 -8.61 10.11
CA ILE A 142 -6.52 -8.37 9.03
C ILE A 142 -5.95 -8.82 7.67
N GLY A 143 -4.64 -8.75 7.47
CA GLY A 143 -3.98 -9.00 6.19
C GLY A 143 -4.24 -7.91 5.15
N SER A 144 -4.55 -6.68 5.59
CA SER A 144 -4.84 -5.54 4.72
C SER A 144 -4.37 -4.23 5.36
N SER A 145 -3.58 -3.48 4.62
CA SER A 145 -3.15 -2.13 5.02
C SER A 145 -4.30 -1.12 5.02
N TRP A 146 -5.20 -1.23 4.06
CA TRP A 146 -6.36 -0.34 3.90
C TRP A 146 -7.26 -0.33 5.15
N GLY A 147 -7.69 -1.51 5.59
CA GLY A 147 -8.55 -1.67 6.76
C GLY A 147 -7.83 -1.31 8.07
N ALA A 148 -6.57 -1.69 8.21
CA ALA A 148 -5.78 -1.39 9.41
C ALA A 148 -5.53 0.11 9.58
N PHE A 149 -5.18 0.82 8.48
CA PHE A 149 -5.01 2.27 8.52
C PHE A 149 -6.31 2.97 8.92
N ALA A 150 -7.41 2.61 8.29
CA ALA A 150 -8.71 3.23 8.56
C ALA A 150 -9.19 3.06 9.99
N ALA A 151 -8.97 1.89 10.56
CA ALA A 151 -9.34 1.63 11.96
C ALA A 151 -8.42 2.35 12.96
N SER A 152 -7.13 2.55 12.61
CA SER A 152 -6.13 3.09 13.52
C SER A 152 -5.97 4.61 13.43
N ALA A 153 -6.05 5.18 12.24
CA ALA A 153 -5.78 6.61 12.01
C ALA A 153 -6.65 7.55 12.88
N PRO A 154 -8.00 7.37 12.96
CA PRO A 154 -8.82 8.25 13.77
C PRO A 154 -8.44 8.21 15.26
N ILE A 155 -8.01 7.05 15.74
CA ILE A 155 -7.67 6.84 17.14
C ILE A 155 -6.33 7.50 17.48
N PHE A 156 -5.29 7.17 16.71
CA PHE A 156 -3.93 7.63 17.03
C PHE A 156 -3.68 9.09 16.67
N LEU A 157 -4.37 9.66 15.67
CA LEU A 157 -4.27 11.09 15.38
C LEU A 157 -4.87 11.93 16.51
N TRP A 158 -6.04 11.58 17.01
CA TRP A 158 -6.63 12.27 18.17
C TRP A 158 -5.85 12.01 19.47
N LEU A 159 -5.34 10.78 19.66
CA LEU A 159 -4.45 10.50 20.79
C LEU A 159 -3.17 11.33 20.71
N SER A 160 -2.57 11.46 19.53
CA SER A 160 -1.39 12.31 19.30
C SER A 160 -1.65 13.76 19.71
N TYR A 161 -2.80 14.30 19.30
CA TYR A 161 -3.22 15.63 19.71
C TYR A 161 -3.30 15.77 21.25
N ILE A 162 -3.98 14.83 21.90
CA ILE A 162 -4.23 14.82 23.37
C ILE A 162 -2.90 14.76 24.15
N VAL A 163 -1.93 13.95 23.72
CA VAL A 163 -0.66 13.79 24.44
C VAL A 163 0.44 14.79 23.99
N GLY A 164 0.12 15.72 23.08
CA GLY A 164 1.09 16.67 22.54
C GLY A 164 2.15 16.01 21.66
N GLY A 165 1.74 15.02 20.86
CA GLY A 165 2.53 14.38 19.82
C GLY A 165 2.56 15.21 18.53
N ASP A 166 3.26 14.71 17.51
CA ASP A 166 3.29 15.30 16.16
C ASP A 166 2.35 14.49 15.24
N PRO A 167 1.31 15.12 14.65
CA PRO A 167 0.34 14.41 13.82
C PRO A 167 0.97 13.80 12.57
N VAL A 168 1.96 14.46 11.93
CA VAL A 168 2.65 13.94 10.73
C VAL A 168 3.48 12.72 11.10
N LEU A 169 4.23 12.78 12.20
CA LEU A 169 4.99 11.62 12.67
C LEU A 169 4.06 10.44 13.01
N THR A 170 2.91 10.74 13.61
CA THR A 170 1.94 9.71 14.00
C THR A 170 1.25 9.08 12.79
N VAL A 171 0.83 9.87 11.80
CA VAL A 171 0.20 9.33 10.58
C VAL A 171 1.18 8.47 9.79
N CYS A 172 2.45 8.87 9.68
CA CYS A 172 3.50 8.05 9.05
C CYS A 172 3.73 6.73 9.79
N ALA A 173 3.66 6.75 11.13
CA ALA A 173 3.77 5.55 11.95
C ALA A 173 2.58 4.59 11.73
N VAL A 174 1.36 5.13 11.68
CA VAL A 174 0.15 4.35 11.35
C VAL A 174 0.25 3.76 9.94
N ALA A 175 0.69 4.54 8.95
CA ALA A 175 0.86 4.11 7.57
C ALA A 175 1.87 2.95 7.46
N GLY A 176 3.06 3.13 8.02
CA GLY A 176 4.09 2.08 8.05
C GLY A 176 3.65 0.82 8.79
N GLY A 177 2.89 0.97 9.90
CA GLY A 177 2.29 -0.14 10.63
C GLY A 177 1.22 -0.87 9.81
N ALA A 178 0.39 -0.14 9.08
CA ALA A 178 -0.61 -0.71 8.19
C ALA A 178 0.01 -1.60 7.10
N CYS A 179 1.14 -1.19 6.54
CA CYS A 179 1.86 -1.96 5.54
C CYS A 179 2.52 -3.24 6.09
N PHE A 180 2.77 -3.32 7.42
CA PHE A 180 3.44 -4.48 8.02
C PHE A 180 2.67 -5.78 7.78
N GLY A 181 1.38 -5.82 8.07
CA GLY A 181 0.58 -7.03 7.91
C GLY A 181 0.37 -7.39 6.45
N ASP A 182 0.18 -6.41 5.60
CA ASP A 182 -0.03 -6.63 4.16
C ASP A 182 1.21 -7.19 3.46
N ASN A 183 2.40 -6.98 4.03
CA ASN A 183 3.64 -7.59 3.55
C ASN A 183 4.03 -8.89 4.28
N THR A 184 3.50 -9.16 5.48
CA THR A 184 3.98 -10.26 6.34
C THR A 184 2.90 -11.23 6.80
N SER A 185 1.62 -10.91 6.67
CA SER A 185 0.53 -11.78 7.13
C SER A 185 0.35 -13.00 6.23
N PHE A 186 0.03 -14.14 6.85
CA PHE A 186 -0.34 -15.38 6.15
C PHE A 186 -1.65 -15.27 5.37
N ILE A 187 -2.47 -14.29 5.67
CA ILE A 187 -3.79 -14.08 5.06
C ILE A 187 -3.85 -12.89 4.11
N SER A 188 -2.73 -12.16 3.94
CA SER A 188 -2.66 -11.05 2.99
C SER A 188 -2.85 -11.52 1.55
N GLY A 189 -3.74 -10.82 0.82
CA GLY A 189 -3.97 -11.06 -0.60
C GLY A 189 -2.72 -10.80 -1.44
N ASN A 190 -1.96 -9.76 -1.13
CA ASN A 190 -0.72 -9.41 -1.83
C ASN A 190 0.38 -10.46 -1.62
N VAL A 191 0.50 -10.99 -0.39
CA VAL A 191 1.42 -12.09 -0.07
C VAL A 191 1.04 -13.36 -0.81
N ALA A 192 -0.25 -13.70 -0.82
CA ALA A 192 -0.75 -14.89 -1.51
C ALA A 192 -0.51 -14.80 -3.02
N LEU A 193 -0.89 -13.67 -3.63
CA LEU A 193 -0.72 -13.42 -5.06
C LEU A 193 0.74 -13.51 -5.51
N ALA A 194 1.64 -12.79 -4.82
CA ALA A 194 3.05 -12.80 -5.18
C ALA A 194 3.71 -14.17 -4.93
N SER A 195 3.26 -14.93 -3.93
CA SER A 195 3.76 -16.27 -3.66
C SER A 195 3.30 -17.26 -4.74
N GLU A 196 2.03 -17.20 -5.13
CA GLU A 196 1.48 -18.04 -6.20
C GLU A 196 2.18 -17.77 -7.54
N LEU A 197 2.36 -16.50 -7.91
CA LEU A 197 3.03 -16.12 -9.16
C LEU A 197 4.51 -16.55 -9.21
N GLN A 198 5.15 -16.74 -8.04
CA GLN A 198 6.52 -17.24 -7.94
C GLN A 198 6.59 -18.76 -7.70
N GLY A 199 5.45 -19.43 -7.54
CA GLY A 199 5.37 -20.88 -7.32
C GLY A 199 5.91 -21.32 -5.95
N VAL A 200 5.77 -20.48 -4.92
CA VAL A 200 6.21 -20.78 -3.55
C VAL A 200 5.03 -20.75 -2.57
N SER A 201 5.13 -21.50 -1.48
CA SER A 201 4.08 -21.49 -0.48
C SER A 201 4.12 -20.20 0.36
N VAL A 202 2.94 -19.67 0.70
CA VAL A 202 2.80 -18.51 1.60
C VAL A 202 3.51 -18.77 2.93
N GLN A 203 3.37 -19.98 3.48
CA GLN A 203 3.98 -20.38 4.75
C GLN A 203 5.51 -20.34 4.70
N ALA A 204 6.12 -20.91 3.66
CA ALA A 204 7.57 -20.88 3.48
C ALA A 204 8.08 -19.44 3.35
N ARG A 205 7.40 -18.64 2.53
CA ARG A 205 7.74 -17.23 2.33
C ARG A 205 7.66 -16.43 3.63
N VAL A 206 6.55 -16.50 4.37
CA VAL A 206 6.36 -15.71 5.60
C VAL A 206 7.34 -16.15 6.69
N ARG A 207 7.52 -17.47 6.90
CA ARG A 207 8.50 -17.97 7.89
C ARG A 207 9.94 -17.54 7.58
N ASN A 208 10.28 -17.47 6.30
CA ASN A 208 11.63 -17.12 5.87
C ASN A 208 12.01 -15.68 6.25
N HIS A 209 11.10 -14.72 6.13
CA HIS A 209 11.41 -13.30 6.32
C HIS A 209 10.87 -12.69 7.63
N MET A 210 10.08 -13.43 8.40
CA MET A 210 9.40 -12.91 9.60
C MET A 210 10.36 -12.24 10.59
N LEU A 211 11.51 -12.86 10.87
CA LEU A 211 12.48 -12.26 11.80
C LEU A 211 13.04 -10.93 11.27
N TRP A 212 13.34 -10.85 9.96
CA TRP A 212 13.76 -9.59 9.35
C TRP A 212 12.66 -8.53 9.46
N ALA A 213 11.41 -8.87 9.19
CA ALA A 213 10.28 -7.95 9.29
C ALA A 213 10.08 -7.43 10.72
N ILE A 214 10.18 -8.33 11.73
CA ILE A 214 10.11 -7.95 13.16
C ILE A 214 11.28 -7.01 13.52
N LEU A 215 12.47 -7.27 13.02
CA LEU A 215 13.63 -6.40 13.26
C LEU A 215 13.42 -5.01 12.62
N CYS A 216 12.89 -4.95 11.39
CA CYS A 216 12.54 -3.67 10.75
C CYS A 216 11.50 -2.91 11.58
N LEU A 217 10.46 -3.59 12.07
CA LEU A 217 9.46 -2.99 12.95
C LEU A 217 10.08 -2.44 14.24
N ALA A 218 10.90 -3.24 14.92
CA ALA A 218 11.55 -2.82 16.17
C ALA A 218 12.50 -1.63 15.95
N ILE A 219 13.31 -1.67 14.91
CA ILE A 219 14.22 -0.56 14.55
C ILE A 219 13.39 0.69 14.23
N SER A 220 12.30 0.56 13.48
CA SER A 220 11.43 1.69 13.15
C SER A 220 10.78 2.29 14.39
N MET A 221 10.33 1.48 15.36
CA MET A 221 9.81 1.98 16.63
C MET A 221 10.85 2.83 17.38
N VAL A 222 12.09 2.36 17.42
CA VAL A 222 13.20 3.12 18.03
C VAL A 222 13.44 4.43 17.27
N VAL A 223 13.45 4.40 15.93
CA VAL A 223 13.64 5.60 15.10
C VAL A 223 12.51 6.60 15.34
N PHE A 224 11.25 6.17 15.33
CA PHE A 224 10.11 7.05 15.63
C PHE A 224 10.22 7.70 17.03
N TYR A 225 10.66 6.93 18.02
CA TYR A 225 10.88 7.46 19.37
C TYR A 225 12.01 8.49 19.41
N LEU A 226 13.14 8.22 18.75
CA LEU A 226 14.29 9.13 18.69
C LEU A 226 13.96 10.40 17.90
N VAL A 227 13.18 10.31 16.83
CA VAL A 227 12.70 11.47 16.09
C VAL A 227 11.76 12.30 16.96
N GLY A 228 10.86 11.65 17.71
CA GLY A 228 10.01 12.34 18.68
C GLY A 228 10.82 13.07 19.75
N LEU A 229 11.94 12.50 20.18
CA LEU A 229 12.91 13.16 21.07
C LEU A 229 13.56 14.38 20.38
N GLY A 230 14.00 14.22 19.12
CA GLY A 230 14.62 15.30 18.34
C GLY A 230 13.67 16.46 18.04
N LEU A 231 12.38 16.19 17.92
CA LEU A 231 11.33 17.21 17.76
C LEU A 231 10.95 17.90 19.09
N GLY A 232 11.57 17.52 20.20
CA GLY A 232 11.27 18.08 21.52
C GLY A 232 9.91 17.70 22.07
N LEU A 233 9.29 16.62 21.59
CA LEU A 233 7.97 16.19 22.04
C LEU A 233 8.00 15.84 23.54
N SER A 234 6.90 16.13 24.24
CA SER A 234 6.78 15.93 25.68
C SER A 234 6.90 14.44 26.07
N ASN A 235 7.65 14.18 27.13
CA ASN A 235 7.69 12.87 27.81
C ASN A 235 6.79 12.85 29.06
N VAL A 236 6.07 13.92 29.32
CA VAL A 236 5.08 13.97 30.38
C VAL A 236 3.87 13.16 29.95
N ARG A 237 3.31 12.39 30.88
CA ARG A 237 2.05 11.66 30.62
C ARG A 237 0.97 12.65 30.24
N GLY A 238 0.27 12.36 29.16
CA GLY A 238 -0.84 13.19 28.75
C GLY A 238 -1.89 13.23 29.87
N ASP A 239 -2.31 14.44 30.23
CA ASP A 239 -3.45 14.65 31.11
C ASP A 239 -4.66 15.03 30.28
N LEU A 240 -5.71 14.21 30.41
CA LEU A 240 -6.93 14.36 29.64
C LEU A 240 -7.63 15.69 29.90
N SER A 241 -7.65 16.13 31.17
CA SER A 241 -8.29 17.38 31.58
C SER A 241 -7.61 18.59 30.96
N THR A 242 -6.29 18.60 30.97
CA THR A 242 -5.47 19.68 30.40
C THR A 242 -5.50 19.67 28.86
N ALA A 243 -5.55 18.50 28.23
CA ALA A 243 -5.63 18.39 26.78
C ALA A 243 -6.95 18.92 26.23
N MET A 244 -8.05 18.58 26.90
CA MET A 244 -9.40 19.02 26.47
C MET A 244 -9.61 20.52 26.63
N THR A 245 -8.99 21.16 27.64
CA THR A 245 -9.04 22.62 27.81
C THR A 245 -8.23 23.38 26.77
N LYS A 246 -7.27 22.75 26.11
CA LYS A 246 -6.46 23.35 25.04
C LYS A 246 -7.15 23.37 23.69
N ILE A 247 -8.26 22.63 23.51
CA ILE A 247 -9.03 22.66 22.27
C ILE A 247 -9.87 23.93 22.26
N PRO A 248 -9.65 24.87 21.34
CA PRO A 248 -10.49 26.08 21.26
C PRO A 248 -11.96 25.69 21.05
N ALA A 249 -12.88 26.39 21.71
CA ALA A 249 -14.30 26.13 21.58
C ALA A 249 -14.77 26.20 20.11
N GLU A 250 -14.25 27.17 19.34
CA GLU A 250 -14.51 27.30 17.91
C GLU A 250 -14.17 26.04 17.10
N VAL A 251 -13.11 25.31 17.48
CA VAL A 251 -12.73 24.05 16.84
C VAL A 251 -13.75 22.96 17.13
N VAL A 252 -14.22 22.87 18.38
CA VAL A 252 -15.24 21.89 18.78
C VAL A 252 -16.57 22.20 18.09
N ASP A 253 -16.96 23.47 18.02
CA ASP A 253 -18.18 23.91 17.36
C ASP A 253 -18.11 23.66 15.84
N ASN A 254 -16.98 23.95 15.22
CA ASN A 254 -16.76 23.65 13.80
C ASN A 254 -16.76 22.13 13.53
N LEU A 255 -16.14 21.33 14.39
CA LEU A 255 -16.20 19.87 14.32
C LEU A 255 -17.61 19.33 14.50
N ALA A 256 -18.42 19.93 15.37
CA ALA A 256 -19.81 19.52 15.56
C ALA A 256 -20.65 19.66 14.27
N VAL A 257 -20.31 20.63 13.41
CA VAL A 257 -20.98 20.86 12.12
C VAL A 257 -20.34 20.04 11.00
N THR A 258 -19.00 20.03 10.91
CA THR A 258 -18.29 19.45 9.77
C THR A 258 -18.02 17.94 9.93
N ARG A 259 -17.80 17.51 11.18
CA ARG A 259 -17.45 16.11 11.56
C ARG A 259 -18.06 15.74 12.92
N PRO A 260 -19.39 15.54 13.01
CA PRO A 260 -20.07 15.26 14.27
C PRO A 260 -19.50 14.03 15.02
N SER A 261 -19.07 13.00 14.30
CA SER A 261 -18.44 11.80 14.86
C SER A 261 -17.12 12.11 15.60
N ALA A 262 -16.29 13.02 15.07
CA ALA A 262 -15.05 13.45 15.70
C ALA A 262 -15.32 14.31 16.95
N ALA A 263 -16.29 15.23 16.89
CA ALA A 263 -16.73 16.00 18.05
C ALA A 263 -17.25 15.08 19.17
N LYS A 264 -18.03 14.06 18.78
CA LYS A 264 -18.58 13.05 19.69
C LYS A 264 -17.47 12.20 20.33
N LEU A 265 -16.45 11.80 19.54
CA LEU A 265 -15.25 11.12 20.06
C LEU A 265 -14.59 11.94 21.18
N LEU A 266 -14.35 13.23 20.95
CA LEU A 266 -13.69 14.09 21.95
C LEU A 266 -14.53 14.21 23.23
N THR A 267 -15.85 14.40 23.09
CA THR A 267 -16.77 14.44 24.23
C THR A 267 -16.73 13.12 25.02
N GLN A 268 -16.75 11.99 24.35
CA GLN A 268 -16.68 10.66 24.96
C GLN A 268 -15.31 10.39 25.63
N VAL A 269 -14.22 10.91 25.07
CA VAL A 269 -12.90 10.84 25.70
C VAL A 269 -12.90 11.63 27.02
N ARG A 270 -13.51 12.81 27.03
CA ARG A 270 -13.64 13.67 28.22
C ARG A 270 -14.53 13.03 29.30
N ASP A 271 -15.75 12.67 28.93
CA ASP A 271 -16.79 12.24 29.88
C ASP A 271 -16.60 10.79 30.31
N GLY A 272 -15.88 10.01 29.53
CA GLY A 272 -15.63 8.60 29.75
C GLY A 272 -16.65 7.69 29.07
N VAL A 273 -16.15 6.52 28.67
CA VAL A 273 -16.99 5.46 28.08
C VAL A 273 -16.61 4.11 28.66
N PRO A 274 -17.52 3.12 28.66
CA PRO A 274 -17.22 1.78 29.11
C PRO A 274 -16.08 1.14 28.29
N VAL A 275 -15.17 0.44 28.98
CA VAL A 275 -13.99 -0.20 28.34
C VAL A 275 -14.38 -1.28 27.34
N TYR A 276 -15.54 -1.95 27.54
CA TYR A 276 -15.99 -3.00 26.61
C TYR A 276 -16.28 -2.50 25.19
N LEU A 277 -16.40 -1.18 24.98
CA LEU A 277 -16.54 -0.59 23.65
C LEU A 277 -15.30 -0.78 22.76
N VAL A 278 -14.18 -1.28 23.28
CA VAL A 278 -13.04 -1.70 22.46
C VAL A 278 -13.29 -3.02 21.72
N LEU A 279 -14.28 -3.83 22.13
CA LEU A 279 -14.55 -5.15 21.59
C LEU A 279 -14.80 -5.20 20.07
N PRO A 280 -15.41 -4.19 19.40
CA PRO A 280 -15.54 -4.21 17.94
C PRO A 280 -14.21 -4.35 17.18
N ILE A 281 -13.12 -3.84 17.73
CA ILE A 281 -11.78 -4.04 17.16
C ILE A 281 -11.42 -5.53 17.21
N PHE A 282 -11.68 -6.20 18.34
CA PHE A 282 -11.44 -7.64 18.48
C PHE A 282 -12.34 -8.47 17.56
N VAL A 283 -13.59 -8.04 17.31
CA VAL A 283 -14.47 -8.70 16.33
C VAL A 283 -13.84 -8.67 14.94
N VAL A 284 -13.34 -7.51 14.48
CA VAL A 284 -12.64 -7.38 13.20
C VAL A 284 -11.41 -8.30 13.15
N ILE A 285 -10.60 -8.30 14.21
CA ILE A 285 -9.39 -9.14 14.30
C ILE A 285 -9.76 -10.63 14.24
N VAL A 286 -10.71 -11.07 15.05
CA VAL A 286 -11.11 -12.49 15.13
C VAL A 286 -11.66 -12.99 13.80
N MET A 287 -12.56 -12.22 13.17
CA MET A 287 -13.10 -12.60 11.86
C MET A 287 -12.01 -12.68 10.79
N SER A 288 -11.05 -11.78 10.84
CA SER A 288 -9.91 -11.79 9.94
C SER A 288 -9.02 -13.02 10.15
N LEU A 289 -8.77 -13.42 11.40
CA LEU A 289 -8.03 -14.66 11.72
C LEU A 289 -8.73 -15.91 11.17
N PHE A 290 -10.07 -15.90 11.07
CA PHE A 290 -10.85 -16.94 10.37
C PHE A 290 -10.83 -16.80 8.84
N LYS A 291 -9.97 -15.91 8.28
CA LYS A 291 -9.79 -15.70 6.83
C LYS A 291 -11.07 -15.25 6.13
N MET A 292 -11.93 -14.53 6.81
CA MET A 292 -13.13 -13.95 6.21
C MET A 292 -12.77 -12.80 5.27
N ASN A 293 -13.64 -12.54 4.29
CA ASN A 293 -13.45 -11.43 3.36
C ASN A 293 -13.34 -10.08 4.08
N THR A 294 -12.44 -9.20 3.63
CA THR A 294 -12.18 -7.88 4.23
C THR A 294 -13.46 -7.06 4.40
N LEU A 295 -14.37 -7.06 3.41
CA LEU A 295 -15.64 -6.34 3.51
C LEU A 295 -16.53 -6.88 4.64
N LEU A 296 -16.53 -8.20 4.85
CA LEU A 296 -17.28 -8.82 5.95
C LEU A 296 -16.66 -8.46 7.30
N CYS A 297 -15.33 -8.42 7.41
CA CYS A 297 -14.65 -8.01 8.64
C CYS A 297 -14.97 -6.55 9.00
N LEU A 298 -14.89 -5.65 8.02
CA LEU A 298 -15.22 -4.23 8.22
C LEU A 298 -16.70 -4.05 8.56
N GLY A 299 -17.60 -4.76 7.84
CA GLY A 299 -19.04 -4.75 8.12
C GLY A 299 -19.38 -5.26 9.51
N ALA A 300 -18.73 -6.34 9.97
CA ALA A 300 -18.92 -6.85 11.32
C ALA A 300 -18.41 -5.86 12.39
N GLY A 301 -17.33 -5.14 12.12
CA GLY A 301 -16.86 -4.04 12.96
C GLY A 301 -17.91 -2.93 13.10
N MET A 302 -18.54 -2.53 12.00
CA MET A 302 -19.62 -1.55 12.01
C MET A 302 -20.84 -2.03 12.80
N VAL A 303 -21.30 -3.27 12.55
CA VAL A 303 -22.47 -3.85 13.23
C VAL A 303 -22.19 -4.03 14.73
N SER A 304 -21.03 -4.55 15.10
CA SER A 304 -20.67 -4.72 16.52
C SER A 304 -20.51 -3.38 17.24
N SER A 305 -20.04 -2.34 16.57
CA SER A 305 -20.00 -0.98 17.13
C SER A 305 -21.41 -0.41 17.35
N LEU A 306 -22.37 -0.68 16.46
CA LEU A 306 -23.77 -0.34 16.68
C LEU A 306 -24.34 -1.05 17.92
N LEU A 307 -24.20 -2.38 17.98
CA LEU A 307 -24.77 -3.17 19.07
C LEU A 307 -24.25 -2.72 20.45
N LEU A 308 -22.93 -2.61 20.58
CA LEU A 308 -22.32 -2.20 21.83
C LEU A 308 -22.53 -0.72 22.12
N GLY A 309 -22.53 0.14 21.11
CA GLY A 309 -22.83 1.57 21.24
C GLY A 309 -24.27 1.83 21.68
N THR A 310 -25.23 1.06 21.17
CA THR A 310 -26.63 1.12 21.61
C THR A 310 -26.79 0.68 23.06
N ILE A 311 -26.10 -0.40 23.48
CA ILE A 311 -26.09 -0.86 24.89
C ILE A 311 -25.48 0.23 25.79
N ALA A 312 -24.44 0.89 25.35
CA ALA A 312 -23.78 1.98 26.09
C ALA A 312 -24.52 3.31 26.02
N GLY A 313 -25.58 3.43 25.19
CA GLY A 313 -26.28 4.69 24.95
C GLY A 313 -25.47 5.73 24.17
N THR A 314 -24.40 5.31 23.46
CA THR A 314 -23.53 6.21 22.72
C THR A 314 -24.01 6.45 21.29
N VAL A 315 -24.72 5.53 20.66
CA VAL A 315 -25.23 5.64 19.30
C VAL A 315 -26.57 4.93 19.13
N GLY A 316 -27.51 5.55 18.41
CA GLY A 316 -28.78 4.94 18.03
C GLY A 316 -28.76 4.41 16.60
N PHE A 317 -29.73 3.53 16.27
CA PHE A 317 -29.80 2.92 14.92
C PHE A 317 -29.96 3.96 13.80
N ASN A 318 -30.82 4.96 13.99
CA ASN A 318 -31.04 5.99 12.96
C ASN A 318 -29.79 6.84 12.72
N GLU A 319 -29.11 7.26 13.79
CA GLU A 319 -27.83 7.95 13.72
C GLU A 319 -26.77 7.08 13.01
N TRP A 320 -26.66 5.81 13.40
CA TRP A 320 -25.71 4.89 12.82
C TRP A 320 -25.90 4.74 11.31
N LEU A 321 -27.14 4.59 10.83
CA LEU A 321 -27.43 4.37 9.42
C LEU A 321 -27.34 5.65 8.60
N ASN A 322 -28.01 6.72 9.03
CA ASN A 322 -28.20 7.93 8.24
C ASN A 322 -27.05 8.94 8.40
N ASP A 323 -26.45 9.02 9.59
CA ASP A 323 -25.42 10.02 9.87
C ASP A 323 -24.00 9.45 9.74
N LEU A 324 -23.77 8.17 10.13
CA LEU A 324 -22.44 7.57 10.13
C LEU A 324 -22.15 6.77 8.85
N ILE A 325 -22.97 5.78 8.53
CA ILE A 325 -22.76 4.95 7.34
C ILE A 325 -22.93 5.76 6.07
N LEU A 326 -24.02 6.51 5.94
CA LEU A 326 -24.29 7.32 4.77
C LEU A 326 -23.20 8.37 4.56
N LYS A 327 -22.73 9.02 5.64
CA LYS A 327 -21.63 9.97 5.60
C LYS A 327 -20.33 9.31 5.15
N GLY A 328 -19.94 8.19 5.76
CA GLY A 328 -18.74 7.45 5.39
C GLY A 328 -18.80 7.00 3.91
N TYR A 329 -19.92 6.46 3.45
CA TYR A 329 -20.09 6.05 2.05
C TYR A 329 -20.05 7.22 1.07
N SER A 330 -20.64 8.36 1.44
CA SER A 330 -20.56 9.59 0.64
C SER A 330 -19.12 10.11 0.54
N ASP A 331 -18.39 10.10 1.65
CA ASP A 331 -17.00 10.55 1.68
C ASP A 331 -16.07 9.63 0.88
N ALA A 332 -16.37 8.33 0.80
CA ALA A 332 -15.63 7.40 -0.05
C ALA A 332 -15.79 7.71 -1.55
N GLY A 333 -16.92 8.30 -1.99
CA GLY A 333 -17.17 8.69 -3.37
C GLY A 333 -16.50 9.98 -3.82
N ASN A 334 -15.51 10.48 -3.11
CA ASN A 334 -14.83 11.75 -3.36
C ASN A 334 -13.81 11.68 -4.53
N TRP A 335 -13.08 12.79 -4.75
CA TRP A 335 -12.06 12.96 -5.78
C TRP A 335 -10.98 11.86 -5.79
N THR A 336 -10.70 11.24 -4.64
CA THR A 336 -9.68 10.19 -4.49
C THR A 336 -9.93 9.00 -5.41
N VAL A 337 -11.19 8.52 -5.49
CA VAL A 337 -11.56 7.40 -6.37
C VAL A 337 -11.38 7.76 -7.83
N ILE A 338 -11.80 8.98 -8.22
CA ILE A 338 -11.67 9.45 -9.61
C ILE A 338 -10.19 9.50 -10.02
N MET A 339 -9.36 10.04 -9.14
CA MET A 339 -7.91 10.09 -9.35
C MET A 339 -7.30 8.69 -9.46
N MET A 340 -7.65 7.76 -8.54
CA MET A 340 -7.17 6.38 -8.59
C MET A 340 -7.56 5.66 -9.89
N LEU A 341 -8.76 5.92 -10.41
CA LEU A 341 -9.20 5.38 -11.72
C LEU A 341 -8.29 5.85 -12.85
N TRP A 342 -7.92 7.15 -12.87
CA TRP A 342 -7.03 7.69 -13.89
C TRP A 342 -5.59 7.20 -13.75
N ILE A 343 -5.08 7.10 -12.53
CA ILE A 343 -3.74 6.54 -12.27
C ILE A 343 -3.68 5.07 -12.72
N ALA A 344 -4.68 4.27 -12.38
CA ALA A 344 -4.76 2.89 -12.83
C ALA A 344 -4.89 2.77 -14.36
N ALA A 345 -5.64 3.67 -15.00
CA ALA A 345 -5.74 3.73 -16.46
C ALA A 345 -4.37 4.06 -17.09
N PHE A 346 -3.66 5.03 -16.55
CA PHE A 346 -2.30 5.38 -16.95
C PHE A 346 -1.37 4.15 -16.85
N GLY A 347 -1.32 3.50 -15.68
CA GLY A 347 -0.51 2.30 -15.44
C GLY A 347 -0.83 1.17 -16.41
N GLY A 348 -2.13 0.91 -16.69
CA GLY A 348 -2.55 -0.13 -17.63
C GLY A 348 -2.12 0.14 -19.08
N ILE A 349 -2.09 1.40 -19.52
CA ILE A 349 -1.58 1.77 -20.84
C ILE A 349 -0.04 1.61 -20.90
N MET A 350 0.66 2.03 -19.83
CA MET A 350 2.11 1.86 -19.70
C MET A 350 2.54 0.39 -19.76
N ASP A 351 1.82 -0.49 -19.06
CA ASP A 351 2.03 -1.94 -19.09
C ASP A 351 1.87 -2.49 -20.52
N ALA A 352 0.77 -2.14 -21.20
CA ALA A 352 0.48 -2.58 -22.56
C ALA A 352 1.51 -2.08 -23.62
N MET A 353 2.24 -1.00 -23.32
CA MET A 353 3.36 -0.53 -24.14
C MET A 353 4.62 -1.39 -23.97
N GLY A 354 4.70 -2.24 -22.94
CA GLY A 354 5.92 -2.99 -22.62
C GLY A 354 7.03 -2.07 -22.12
N VAL A 355 6.72 -1.14 -21.23
CA VAL A 355 7.68 -0.18 -20.66
C VAL A 355 8.78 -0.87 -19.86
N PHE A 356 8.52 -2.05 -19.32
CA PHE A 356 9.45 -2.78 -18.45
C PHE A 356 10.50 -3.60 -19.22
N ASP A 357 10.27 -3.91 -20.51
CA ASP A 357 11.18 -4.74 -21.32
C ASP A 357 12.60 -4.14 -21.44
N PRO A 358 12.79 -2.84 -21.73
CA PRO A 358 14.11 -2.23 -21.77
C PRO A 358 14.81 -2.24 -20.41
N LEU A 359 14.05 -2.04 -19.32
CA LEU A 359 14.59 -2.06 -17.96
C LEU A 359 15.05 -3.47 -17.55
N ALA A 360 14.27 -4.49 -17.92
CA ALA A 360 14.64 -5.89 -17.71
C ALA A 360 15.97 -6.23 -18.39
N LYS A 361 16.14 -5.84 -19.66
CA LYS A 361 17.39 -6.02 -20.41
C LYS A 361 18.57 -5.28 -19.74
N LEU A 362 18.35 -4.06 -19.24
CA LEU A 362 19.37 -3.28 -18.55
C LEU A 362 19.76 -3.95 -17.22
N ALA A 363 18.81 -4.43 -16.43
CA ALA A 363 19.03 -5.15 -15.18
C ALA A 363 19.91 -6.40 -15.38
N VAL A 364 19.64 -7.19 -16.41
CA VAL A 364 20.45 -8.35 -16.77
C VAL A 364 21.87 -7.94 -17.18
N LYS A 365 22.01 -6.91 -18.03
CA LYS A 365 23.32 -6.41 -18.48
C LYS A 365 24.18 -5.86 -17.34
N ALA A 366 23.56 -5.21 -16.36
CA ALA A 366 24.24 -4.63 -15.20
C ALA A 366 24.64 -5.69 -14.14
N SER A 367 24.13 -6.91 -14.25
CA SER A 367 24.33 -7.96 -13.26
C SER A 367 25.61 -8.75 -13.51
N LYS A 368 26.48 -8.86 -12.48
CA LYS A 368 27.73 -9.66 -12.52
C LYS A 368 27.60 -11.00 -11.80
N ASN A 369 26.62 -11.17 -10.94
CA ASN A 369 26.34 -12.38 -10.17
C ASN A 369 24.84 -12.47 -9.82
N SER A 370 24.43 -13.61 -9.24
CA SER A 370 23.03 -13.87 -8.88
C SER A 370 22.44 -12.84 -7.91
N ASN A 371 23.22 -12.38 -6.91
CA ASN A 371 22.76 -11.39 -5.94
C ASN A 371 22.48 -10.04 -6.60
N MET A 372 23.38 -9.60 -7.51
CA MET A 372 23.17 -8.36 -8.28
C MET A 372 21.93 -8.47 -9.18
N LEU A 373 21.73 -9.62 -9.83
CA LEU A 373 20.54 -9.84 -10.65
C LEU A 373 19.26 -9.74 -9.80
N MET A 374 19.24 -10.37 -8.63
CA MET A 374 18.11 -10.31 -7.71
C MET A 374 17.90 -8.90 -7.15
N GLY A 375 18.97 -8.15 -6.86
CA GLY A 375 18.91 -6.76 -6.44
C GLY A 375 18.29 -5.87 -7.52
N TRP A 376 18.71 -6.05 -8.78
CA TRP A 376 18.12 -5.34 -9.91
C TRP A 376 16.67 -5.74 -10.17
N CYS A 377 16.27 -7.00 -9.90
CA CYS A 377 14.86 -7.39 -9.88
C CYS A 377 14.06 -6.58 -8.84
N GLY A 378 14.65 -6.32 -7.66
CA GLY A 378 14.02 -5.46 -6.66
C GLY A 378 13.87 -4.01 -7.12
N VAL A 379 14.90 -3.44 -7.75
CA VAL A 379 14.82 -2.09 -8.34
C VAL A 379 13.76 -2.04 -9.44
N LEU A 380 13.70 -3.06 -10.30
CA LEU A 380 12.68 -3.15 -11.36
C LEU A 380 11.26 -3.25 -10.78
N ALA A 381 11.09 -4.01 -9.69
CA ALA A 381 9.82 -4.09 -8.97
C ALA A 381 9.39 -2.72 -8.42
N PHE A 382 10.33 -1.95 -7.84
CA PHE A 382 10.06 -0.61 -7.33
C PHE A 382 9.70 0.38 -8.44
N VAL A 383 10.49 0.42 -9.53
CA VAL A 383 10.21 1.30 -10.68
C VAL A 383 8.87 0.94 -11.33
N GLY A 384 8.56 -0.34 -11.42
CA GLY A 384 7.27 -0.79 -11.92
C GLY A 384 6.11 -0.38 -11.01
N ASN A 385 6.30 -0.43 -9.70
CA ASN A 385 5.32 0.06 -8.75
C ASN A 385 5.08 1.58 -8.91
N MET A 386 6.14 2.36 -9.11
CA MET A 386 6.03 3.80 -9.41
C MET A 386 5.22 4.07 -10.69
N ALA A 387 5.41 3.22 -11.71
CA ALA A 387 4.79 3.39 -13.02
C ALA A 387 3.32 2.93 -13.04
N LEU A 388 3.00 1.87 -12.31
CA LEU A 388 1.65 1.29 -12.26
C LEU A 388 0.80 1.92 -11.16
N ALA A 389 1.43 2.48 -10.14
CA ALA A 389 0.82 3.16 -8.99
C ALA A 389 -0.26 2.33 -8.25
N ASP A 390 -0.19 1.00 -8.40
CA ASP A 390 -1.07 0.02 -7.76
C ASP A 390 -0.26 -1.26 -7.49
N GLU A 391 -0.23 -1.72 -6.25
CA GLU A 391 0.58 -2.85 -5.80
C GLU A 391 0.13 -4.19 -6.38
N SER A 392 -1.19 -4.36 -6.59
CA SER A 392 -1.73 -5.58 -7.17
C SER A 392 -1.47 -5.65 -8.67
N ALA A 393 -1.58 -4.53 -9.37
CA ALA A 393 -1.20 -4.42 -10.78
C ALA A 393 0.30 -4.67 -10.95
N GLN A 394 1.13 -4.10 -10.08
CA GLN A 394 2.58 -4.32 -10.05
C GLN A 394 2.89 -5.82 -9.83
N ALA A 395 2.25 -6.47 -8.85
CA ALA A 395 2.47 -7.88 -8.57
C ALA A 395 2.10 -8.76 -9.77
N VAL A 396 0.93 -8.55 -10.38
CA VAL A 396 0.48 -9.33 -11.54
C VAL A 396 1.37 -9.13 -12.76
N THR A 397 1.80 -7.90 -13.01
CA THR A 397 2.58 -7.55 -14.21
C THR A 397 4.04 -7.95 -14.05
N LEU A 398 4.66 -7.62 -12.92
CA LEU A 398 6.11 -7.79 -12.78
C LEU A 398 6.53 -9.13 -12.21
N SER A 399 5.73 -9.80 -11.37
CA SER A 399 6.16 -11.10 -10.83
C SER A 399 6.53 -12.12 -11.91
N PRO A 400 5.75 -12.30 -13.01
CA PRO A 400 6.16 -13.16 -14.11
C PRO A 400 7.46 -12.72 -14.77
N VAL A 401 7.61 -11.42 -15.04
CA VAL A 401 8.82 -10.84 -15.66
C VAL A 401 10.05 -11.10 -14.79
N LEU A 402 9.95 -10.87 -13.49
CA LEU A 402 11.06 -11.11 -12.54
C LEU A 402 11.42 -12.60 -12.47
N ARG A 403 10.42 -13.48 -12.51
CA ARG A 403 10.62 -14.93 -12.55
C ARG A 403 11.34 -15.36 -13.83
N ASP A 404 10.93 -14.83 -14.96
CA ASP A 404 11.53 -15.15 -16.24
C ASP A 404 12.97 -14.63 -16.29
N ILE A 405 13.25 -13.41 -15.81
CA ILE A 405 14.62 -12.89 -15.65
C ILE A 405 15.48 -13.85 -14.84
N ALA A 406 15.00 -14.34 -13.71
CA ALA A 406 15.75 -15.26 -12.87
C ALA A 406 15.95 -16.62 -13.56
N ASN A 407 14.90 -17.22 -14.13
CA ASN A 407 14.97 -18.53 -14.78
C ASN A 407 15.84 -18.52 -16.04
N ASP A 408 15.81 -17.45 -16.83
CA ASP A 408 16.55 -17.36 -18.09
C ASP A 408 18.04 -17.07 -17.87
N ASN A 409 18.41 -16.43 -16.76
CA ASN A 409 19.77 -15.97 -16.53
C ASN A 409 20.52 -16.68 -15.39
N LEU A 410 19.85 -17.50 -14.54
CA LEU A 410 20.47 -18.25 -13.45
C LEU A 410 20.55 -19.76 -13.77
N GLU A 411 21.70 -20.39 -13.49
CA GLU A 411 21.87 -21.85 -13.57
C GLU A 411 21.39 -22.51 -12.29
N ILE A 412 20.08 -22.59 -12.09
CA ILE A 412 19.48 -23.19 -10.90
C ILE A 412 19.26 -24.69 -11.13
N THR A 413 20.15 -25.53 -10.60
CA THR A 413 20.09 -26.99 -10.72
C THR A 413 19.36 -27.66 -9.54
N ASN A 414 19.39 -27.02 -8.36
CA ASN A 414 18.81 -27.57 -7.14
C ASN A 414 17.38 -27.02 -6.90
N PRO A 415 16.37 -27.86 -6.65
CA PRO A 415 15.01 -27.42 -6.30
C PRO A 415 14.96 -26.51 -5.07
N GLU A 416 15.79 -26.76 -4.04
CA GLU A 416 15.86 -25.93 -2.83
C GLU A 416 16.33 -24.50 -3.14
N ASP A 417 17.29 -24.34 -4.03
CA ASP A 417 17.76 -23.03 -4.46
C ASP A 417 16.72 -22.31 -5.29
N ARG A 418 15.96 -23.03 -6.12
CA ARG A 418 14.82 -22.48 -6.87
C ARG A 418 13.75 -21.92 -5.94
N GLU A 419 13.43 -22.65 -4.87
CA GLU A 419 12.48 -22.19 -3.85
C GLU A 419 12.99 -20.91 -3.15
N LYS A 420 14.26 -20.84 -2.76
CA LYS A 420 14.88 -19.67 -2.12
C LYS A 420 14.84 -18.42 -3.03
N PHE A 421 15.14 -18.58 -4.33
CA PHE A 421 15.02 -17.48 -5.29
C PHE A 421 13.56 -17.07 -5.48
N GLY A 422 12.63 -18.00 -5.59
CA GLY A 422 11.19 -17.71 -5.68
C GLY A 422 10.65 -16.97 -4.44
N ILE A 423 11.06 -17.41 -3.23
CA ILE A 423 10.74 -16.71 -1.98
C ILE A 423 11.25 -15.26 -2.01
N ARG A 424 12.52 -15.06 -2.44
CA ARG A 424 13.09 -13.71 -2.51
C ARG A 424 12.39 -12.85 -3.55
N LEU A 425 12.03 -13.37 -4.72
CA LEU A 425 11.29 -12.63 -5.74
C LEU A 425 9.88 -12.26 -5.25
N SER A 426 9.17 -13.19 -4.61
CA SER A 426 7.88 -12.90 -3.96
C SER A 426 8.03 -11.79 -2.91
N LEU A 427 9.07 -11.83 -2.08
CA LEU A 427 9.32 -10.83 -1.07
C LEU A 427 9.67 -9.46 -1.68
N LEU A 428 10.52 -9.43 -2.71
CA LEU A 428 10.84 -8.19 -3.43
C LEU A 428 9.59 -7.59 -4.05
N THR A 429 8.76 -8.39 -4.72
CA THR A 429 7.51 -7.92 -5.33
C THR A 429 6.61 -7.24 -4.29
N THR A 430 6.31 -7.91 -3.17
CA THR A 430 5.40 -7.35 -2.17
C THR A 430 6.01 -6.21 -1.37
N THR A 431 7.30 -6.27 -1.03
CA THR A 431 7.93 -5.17 -0.29
C THR A 431 8.02 -3.91 -1.13
N MET A 432 8.37 -4.02 -2.41
CA MET A 432 8.40 -2.88 -3.33
C MET A 432 6.98 -2.43 -3.72
N GLY A 433 6.00 -3.35 -3.72
CA GLY A 433 4.59 -3.06 -3.97
C GLY A 433 3.93 -2.36 -2.78
N VAL A 434 4.13 -2.85 -1.54
CA VAL A 434 3.43 -2.34 -0.36
C VAL A 434 4.20 -1.18 0.29
N TYR A 435 5.42 -1.42 0.77
CA TYR A 435 6.22 -0.36 1.40
C TYR A 435 6.82 0.62 0.39
N GLY A 436 7.16 0.15 -0.81
CA GLY A 436 7.62 1.03 -1.89
C GLY A 436 6.55 2.03 -2.33
N SER A 437 5.28 1.65 -2.25
CA SER A 437 4.14 2.55 -2.49
C SER A 437 4.16 3.78 -1.60
N GLU A 438 4.51 3.60 -0.34
CA GLU A 438 4.62 4.64 0.68
C GLU A 438 5.77 5.64 0.44
N MET A 439 6.55 5.44 -0.63
CA MET A 439 7.65 6.32 -1.04
C MET A 439 7.33 7.09 -2.33
N VAL A 440 6.15 6.89 -2.90
CA VAL A 440 5.73 7.42 -4.20
C VAL A 440 4.50 8.31 -4.04
N PRO A 441 4.61 9.65 -4.18
CA PRO A 441 3.53 10.57 -3.82
C PRO A 441 2.25 10.43 -4.67
N TRP A 442 2.33 9.86 -5.86
CA TRP A 442 1.17 9.59 -6.73
C TRP A 442 0.63 8.17 -6.62
N HIS A 443 1.21 7.34 -5.76
CA HIS A 443 0.70 5.99 -5.55
C HIS A 443 -0.61 6.00 -4.77
N CYS A 444 -1.47 5.02 -5.03
CA CYS A 444 -2.78 4.93 -4.38
C CYS A 444 -2.71 4.89 -2.84
N TYR A 445 -1.66 4.31 -2.25
CA TYR A 445 -1.49 4.21 -0.80
C TYR A 445 -1.38 5.55 -0.08
N PRO A 446 -0.34 6.40 -0.31
CA PRO A 446 -0.22 7.66 0.42
C PRO A 446 -1.37 8.62 0.10
N VAL A 447 -1.94 8.54 -1.09
CA VAL A 447 -3.13 9.32 -1.46
C VAL A 447 -4.34 8.91 -0.62
N PHE A 448 -4.60 7.61 -0.51
CA PHE A 448 -5.68 7.08 0.32
C PHE A 448 -5.46 7.42 1.79
N PHE A 449 -4.27 7.20 2.32
CA PHE A 449 -3.95 7.46 3.72
C PHE A 449 -4.08 8.95 4.08
N ALA A 450 -3.62 9.84 3.20
CA ALA A 450 -3.79 11.28 3.36
C ALA A 450 -5.27 11.68 3.35
N SER A 451 -6.05 11.12 2.45
CA SER A 451 -7.49 11.38 2.34
C SER A 451 -8.25 10.96 3.61
N ILE A 452 -8.00 9.74 4.11
CA ILE A 452 -8.60 9.29 5.38
C ILE A 452 -8.13 10.13 6.56
N ALA A 453 -6.81 10.36 6.67
CA ALA A 453 -6.24 11.13 7.77
C ALA A 453 -6.88 12.53 7.85
N THR A 454 -7.02 13.22 6.71
CA THR A 454 -7.70 14.52 6.61
C THR A 454 -9.18 14.40 7.01
N ALA A 455 -9.85 13.34 6.59
CA ALA A 455 -11.25 13.14 6.91
C ALA A 455 -11.50 12.91 8.40
N VAL A 456 -10.66 12.12 9.06
CA VAL A 456 -10.84 11.76 10.49
C VAL A 456 -10.20 12.76 11.45
N TYR A 457 -9.27 13.58 10.98
CA TYR A 457 -8.57 14.60 11.78
C TYR A 457 -8.56 15.95 11.04
N PRO A 458 -9.67 16.68 11.01
CA PRO A 458 -9.85 17.88 10.20
C PRO A 458 -9.08 19.11 10.70
N LEU A 459 -8.28 18.99 11.76
CA LEU A 459 -7.38 20.05 12.21
C LEU A 459 -6.17 20.23 11.29
N MET A 460 -5.93 19.28 10.39
CA MET A 460 -4.83 19.30 9.44
C MET A 460 -5.28 18.68 8.11
N ASN A 461 -4.93 19.34 7.01
CA ASN A 461 -5.10 18.78 5.67
C ASN A 461 -3.83 18.01 5.29
N PHE A 462 -3.88 16.69 5.39
CA PHE A 462 -2.76 15.82 5.05
C PHE A 462 -2.62 15.67 3.54
N THR A 463 -1.39 15.71 3.08
CA THR A 463 -1.02 15.45 1.69
C THR A 463 -0.28 14.11 1.57
N PRO A 464 -0.18 13.52 0.37
CA PRO A 464 0.66 12.34 0.15
C PRO A 464 2.12 12.55 0.59
N TYR A 465 2.64 13.76 0.48
CA TYR A 465 4.00 14.09 0.92
C TYR A 465 4.15 14.01 2.45
N ASP A 466 3.11 14.36 3.21
CA ASP A 466 3.13 14.22 4.67
C ASP A 466 3.22 12.75 5.07
N ILE A 467 2.50 11.85 4.39
CA ILE A 467 2.55 10.41 4.61
C ILE A 467 3.94 9.83 4.33
N ILE A 468 4.63 10.34 3.29
CA ILE A 468 5.95 9.87 2.88
C ILE A 468 7.05 10.41 3.79
N SER A 469 6.95 11.70 4.18
CA SER A 469 8.06 12.51 4.70
C SER A 469 8.81 11.87 5.88
N ARG A 470 8.10 11.14 6.74
CA ARG A 470 8.60 10.50 7.96
C ARG A 470 8.21 9.03 8.07
N ASN A 471 7.95 8.36 6.93
CA ASN A 471 7.62 6.94 6.93
C ASN A 471 8.87 6.07 7.05
N TYR A 472 9.49 6.13 8.23
CA TYR A 472 10.75 5.42 8.51
C TYR A 472 10.61 3.90 8.36
N MET A 473 9.43 3.34 8.62
CA MET A 473 9.20 1.90 8.43
C MET A 473 9.41 1.49 6.97
N SER A 474 8.86 2.25 6.03
CA SER A 474 9.02 1.98 4.59
C SER A 474 10.46 2.17 4.13
N PHE A 475 11.14 3.24 4.56
CA PHE A 475 12.55 3.48 4.22
C PHE A 475 13.47 2.36 4.73
N ILE A 476 13.29 1.95 5.99
CA ILE A 476 14.11 0.88 6.61
C ILE A 476 13.84 -0.46 5.92
N THR A 477 12.58 -0.77 5.65
CA THR A 477 12.18 -2.06 5.08
C THR A 477 12.64 -2.19 3.63
N VAL A 478 12.38 -1.20 2.77
CA VAL A 478 12.80 -1.19 1.37
C VAL A 478 14.33 -1.15 1.26
N GLY A 479 14.96 -0.23 1.99
CA GLY A 479 16.41 -0.04 1.96
C GLY A 479 17.17 -1.29 2.45
N SER A 480 16.77 -1.85 3.59
CA SER A 480 17.43 -3.05 4.13
C SER A 480 17.25 -4.27 3.22
N LEU A 481 16.05 -4.48 2.64
CA LEU A 481 15.84 -5.60 1.73
C LEU A 481 16.71 -5.49 0.47
N LEU A 482 16.81 -4.31 -0.13
CA LEU A 482 17.68 -4.08 -1.28
C LEU A 482 19.16 -4.35 -0.93
N ILE A 483 19.65 -3.77 0.18
CA ILE A 483 21.05 -3.98 0.64
C ILE A 483 21.33 -5.46 0.88
N LEU A 484 20.47 -6.16 1.62
CA LEU A 484 20.62 -7.58 1.90
C LEU A 484 20.54 -8.44 0.63
N THR A 485 19.76 -8.03 -0.36
CA THR A 485 19.65 -8.74 -1.63
C THR A 485 20.87 -8.53 -2.51
N PHE A 486 21.35 -7.28 -2.70
CA PHE A 486 22.54 -6.97 -3.49
C PHE A 486 23.80 -7.58 -2.91
N THR A 487 23.95 -7.58 -1.59
CA THR A 487 25.13 -8.12 -0.90
C THR A 487 25.08 -9.63 -0.70
N GLY A 488 23.88 -10.24 -0.77
CA GLY A 488 23.66 -11.64 -0.43
C GLY A 488 23.85 -11.95 1.06
N LEU A 489 23.98 -10.90 1.90
CA LEU A 489 24.04 -11.06 3.34
C LEU A 489 22.66 -11.52 3.84
N GLY A 490 22.63 -12.54 4.68
CA GLY A 490 21.42 -13.01 5.34
C GLY A 490 21.58 -12.90 6.85
N ILE A 491 20.61 -12.30 7.53
CA ILE A 491 20.57 -12.24 8.99
C ILE A 491 20.40 -13.64 9.57
N LEU A 492 19.70 -14.51 8.84
CA LEU A 492 19.52 -15.93 9.15
C LEU A 492 19.90 -16.81 7.95
N LYS A 493 20.26 -18.08 8.22
CA LYS A 493 20.60 -19.05 7.15
C LYS A 493 19.50 -19.16 6.08
N GLY A 494 18.21 -19.19 6.49
CA GLY A 494 17.07 -19.24 5.57
C GLY A 494 16.88 -18.00 4.71
N PHE A 495 17.22 -16.82 5.21
CA PHE A 495 17.08 -15.55 4.49
C PHE A 495 18.25 -15.28 3.52
N ARG A 496 19.33 -16.06 3.59
CA ARG A 496 20.50 -15.92 2.70
C ARG A 496 20.21 -16.49 1.32
N LEU A 497 20.54 -15.73 0.27
CA LEU A 497 20.52 -16.26 -1.10
C LEU A 497 21.62 -17.33 -1.31
N PRO A 498 21.38 -18.33 -2.18
CA PRO A 498 22.37 -19.32 -2.55
C PRO A 498 23.64 -18.67 -3.15
N LYS A 499 24.82 -19.03 -2.62
CA LYS A 499 26.09 -18.41 -3.02
C LYS A 499 26.66 -18.94 -4.33
N ASN A 500 26.32 -20.17 -4.71
CA ASN A 500 26.99 -20.92 -5.79
C ASN A 500 26.13 -21.09 -7.03
N VAL A 501 25.21 -20.15 -7.29
CA VAL A 501 24.40 -20.17 -8.50
C VAL A 501 24.99 -19.16 -9.50
N PRO A 502 25.69 -19.63 -10.54
CA PRO A 502 26.27 -18.73 -11.54
C PRO A 502 25.20 -18.17 -12.47
N LEU A 503 25.54 -17.06 -13.13
CA LEU A 503 24.80 -16.60 -14.28
C LEU A 503 25.07 -17.54 -15.45
N LYS A 504 24.01 -17.87 -16.21
CA LYS A 504 24.17 -18.62 -17.47
C LYS A 504 25.12 -17.86 -18.39
N LYS A 505 26.13 -18.56 -18.92
CA LYS A 505 26.98 -18.02 -19.97
C LYS A 505 26.07 -17.83 -21.20
N LYS A 506 25.93 -16.60 -21.67
CA LYS A 506 25.35 -16.39 -23.00
C LYS A 506 26.30 -17.05 -23.99
N ASP A 507 25.87 -18.15 -24.59
CA ASP A 507 26.53 -18.65 -25.78
C ASP A 507 26.57 -17.48 -26.76
N LYS A 508 27.77 -17.14 -27.24
CA LYS A 508 27.90 -16.18 -28.33
C LYS A 508 27.10 -16.79 -29.47
N LEU A 509 25.96 -16.20 -29.78
CA LEU A 509 25.21 -16.56 -30.98
C LEU A 509 26.20 -16.68 -32.13
N SER A 510 26.17 -17.78 -32.84
CA SER A 510 27.03 -17.94 -34.02
C SER A 510 26.68 -16.81 -35.01
N PRO A 511 27.66 -16.29 -35.76
CA PRO A 511 27.41 -15.18 -36.69
C PRO A 511 26.27 -15.42 -37.68
N LYS A 512 25.82 -16.69 -37.82
CA LYS A 512 24.69 -17.09 -38.68
C LYS A 512 23.30 -16.86 -38.04
N GLU A 513 23.20 -16.78 -36.74
CA GLU A 513 21.92 -16.55 -36.04
C GLU A 513 21.66 -15.06 -35.80
N GLU A 514 22.70 -14.22 -35.83
CA GLU A 514 22.58 -12.76 -35.75
C GLU A 514 22.04 -12.14 -37.02
N SER A 515 22.21 -12.82 -38.18
CA SER A 515 21.70 -12.35 -39.48
C SER A 515 20.26 -12.77 -39.76
N ALA A 516 19.64 -13.63 -38.91
CA ALA A 516 18.28 -14.14 -39.08
C ALA A 516 17.23 -13.49 -38.15
N ARG A 517 17.63 -12.54 -37.31
CA ARG A 517 16.79 -11.69 -36.47
C ARG A 517 16.84 -10.23 -36.94
#